data_5a729e874399e5ece78cf20534ab4b65
#
_entry.id   5a729e874399e5ece78cf20534ab4b65
#
_cell.length_a   1.000
_cell.length_b   1.000
_cell.length_c   1.000
_cell.angle_alpha   90.00
_cell.angle_beta   90.00
_cell.angle_gamma   90.00
#
_symmetry.space_group_name_H-M   'P 1'
#
loop_
_entity.id
_entity.type
_entity.pdbx_description
1 polymer ?
#
loop_
_entity_poly.entity_id
_entity_poly.type
_entity_poly.pdbx_seq_one_letter_code
_entity_poly.pdbx_strand_id
1 'polypeptide(L)'
;IHDGGTILRLGANTVVKKEEPGKYWIHSGSLLFCSTVSTTVHFSSLQSSATFEGRGTIILETTGNGGFKLIPLEAKGYFNTAKDGKKEAKAGQLLFVVDNPSNFGDAYDIDLMLMLRSSLLINSFPDPLPTFERIGLAIYSQELKLKGKYDALIGNAPTKDKVQLWAFERGGGFSREKKPSKSKSPTQSK
;
A
#
# COMPACT_ATOMS: atom_id res chain seq x y z
N ILE A 1 17.34 -10.32 4.64
CA ILE A 1 18.06 -9.90 5.86
C ILE A 1 17.21 -10.34 7.04
N HIS A 2 17.82 -11.06 7.99
CA HIS A 2 17.20 -11.44 9.25
C HIS A 2 17.79 -10.58 10.37
N ASP A 3 16.94 -10.01 11.21
CA ASP A 3 17.34 -9.12 12.29
C ASP A 3 16.43 -9.32 13.50
N GLY A 4 16.92 -10.06 14.52
CA GLY A 4 16.22 -10.24 15.79
C GLY A 4 14.77 -10.80 15.69
N GLY A 5 14.51 -11.75 14.76
CA GLY A 5 13.16 -12.29 14.51
C GLY A 5 12.36 -11.49 13.48
N THR A 6 12.99 -10.47 12.89
CA THR A 6 12.43 -9.66 11.80
C THR A 6 13.04 -10.09 10.48
N ILE A 7 12.22 -10.14 9.43
CA ILE A 7 12.65 -10.39 8.05
C ILE A 7 12.48 -9.11 7.25
N LEU A 8 13.55 -8.71 6.55
CA LEU A 8 13.53 -7.65 5.57
C LEU A 8 13.81 -8.22 4.19
N ARG A 9 12.93 -7.94 3.22
CA ARG A 9 13.13 -8.22 1.81
C ARG A 9 13.20 -6.91 1.05
N LEU A 10 14.20 -6.75 0.22
CA LEU A 10 14.42 -5.53 -0.56
C LEU A 10 14.01 -5.78 -2.00
N GLY A 11 13.28 -4.84 -2.58
CA GLY A 11 12.95 -4.83 -3.99
C GLY A 11 14.15 -4.44 -4.87
N ALA A 12 13.99 -4.54 -6.16
CA ALA A 12 15.00 -4.08 -7.11
C ALA A 12 15.23 -2.56 -6.94
N ASN A 13 16.49 -2.13 -7.11
CA ASN A 13 16.90 -0.72 -6.98
C ASN A 13 16.56 -0.07 -5.64
N THR A 14 16.49 -0.88 -4.58
CA THR A 14 16.20 -0.40 -3.23
C THR A 14 17.49 -0.09 -2.49
N VAL A 15 17.55 1.10 -1.92
CA VAL A 15 18.65 1.56 -1.07
C VAL A 15 18.10 1.83 0.33
N VAL A 16 18.54 1.01 1.29
CA VAL A 16 18.14 1.12 2.71
C VAL A 16 19.38 1.16 3.58
N LYS A 17 19.41 2.08 4.51
CA LYS A 17 20.40 2.16 5.57
C LYS A 17 19.76 1.74 6.89
N LYS A 18 20.34 0.73 7.54
CA LYS A 18 20.03 0.43 8.95
C LYS A 18 20.85 1.39 9.82
N GLU A 19 20.18 2.27 10.54
CA GLU A 19 20.85 3.24 11.41
C GLU A 19 21.14 2.65 12.79
N GLU A 20 20.12 2.01 13.37
CA GLU A 20 20.14 1.34 14.65
C GLU A 20 19.23 0.11 14.60
N PRO A 21 19.26 -0.80 15.57
CA PRO A 21 18.26 -1.86 15.67
C PRO A 21 16.83 -1.29 15.63
N GLY A 22 16.03 -1.76 14.67
CA GLY A 22 14.65 -1.27 14.48
C GLY A 22 14.53 0.12 13.84
N LYS A 23 15.63 0.74 13.34
CA LYS A 23 15.57 2.01 12.60
C LYS A 23 16.12 1.86 11.19
N TYR A 24 15.31 2.15 10.21
CA TYR A 24 15.62 1.99 8.79
C TYR A 24 15.34 3.27 8.01
N TRP A 25 16.35 3.77 7.33
CA TRP A 25 16.24 4.87 6.41
C TRP A 25 16.16 4.35 4.97
N ILE A 26 15.05 4.61 4.28
CA ILE A 26 14.78 4.15 2.92
C ILE A 26 15.03 5.32 1.97
N HIS A 27 16.16 5.27 1.26
CA HIS A 27 16.50 6.29 0.27
C HIS A 27 15.65 6.17 -0.98
N SER A 28 15.45 4.93 -1.47
CA SER A 28 14.70 4.65 -2.68
C SER A 28 14.23 3.21 -2.73
N GLY A 29 13.19 2.95 -3.53
CA GLY A 29 12.70 1.62 -3.83
C GLY A 29 11.64 1.12 -2.87
N SER A 30 11.56 -0.20 -2.72
CA SER A 30 10.55 -0.86 -1.92
C SER A 30 11.15 -1.92 -0.99
N LEU A 31 10.55 -2.06 0.16
CA LEU A 31 10.99 -3.00 1.19
C LEU A 31 9.76 -3.72 1.76
N LEU A 32 9.88 -5.01 2.03
CA LEU A 32 8.92 -5.75 2.84
C LEU A 32 9.55 -5.99 4.21
N PHE A 33 8.83 -5.54 5.23
CA PHE A 33 9.09 -5.82 6.64
C PHE A 33 8.13 -6.91 7.12
N CYS A 34 8.66 -7.91 7.83
CA CYS A 34 7.85 -8.97 8.44
C CYS A 34 8.36 -9.28 9.84
N SER A 35 7.47 -9.23 10.83
CA SER A 35 7.74 -9.69 12.19
C SER A 35 6.59 -10.52 12.73
N THR A 36 6.91 -11.68 13.31
CA THR A 36 5.93 -12.55 13.98
C THR A 36 5.65 -12.15 15.42
N VAL A 37 6.56 -11.37 16.00
CA VAL A 37 6.48 -10.86 17.38
C VAL A 37 6.19 -9.37 17.38
N SER A 38 5.58 -8.89 18.47
CA SER A 38 5.36 -7.45 18.62
C SER A 38 6.71 -6.73 18.74
N THR A 39 6.89 -5.70 17.94
CA THR A 39 8.10 -4.90 17.88
C THR A 39 7.77 -3.44 17.60
N THR A 40 8.71 -2.57 17.91
CA THR A 40 8.66 -1.17 17.52
C THR A 40 9.73 -0.95 16.46
N VAL A 41 9.32 -0.47 15.29
CA VAL A 41 10.24 -0.18 14.19
C VAL A 41 9.97 1.20 13.61
N HIS A 42 11.05 1.93 13.37
CA HIS A 42 11.00 3.27 12.80
C HIS A 42 11.48 3.25 11.35
N PHE A 43 10.65 3.77 10.47
CA PHE A 43 10.94 3.96 9.06
C PHE A 43 11.05 5.43 8.75
N SER A 44 12.08 5.82 8.04
CA SER A 44 12.27 7.18 7.55
C SER A 44 12.64 7.18 6.07
N SER A 45 12.31 8.25 5.39
CA SER A 45 12.69 8.53 4.02
C SER A 45 13.28 9.95 3.95
N LEU A 46 13.40 10.50 2.75
CA LEU A 46 14.03 11.81 2.57
C LEU A 46 13.33 12.92 3.36
N GLN A 47 12.00 12.91 3.43
CA GLN A 47 11.21 13.97 4.07
C GLN A 47 10.25 13.47 5.16
N SER A 48 10.01 12.17 5.23
CA SER A 48 8.94 11.65 6.07
C SER A 48 9.40 10.49 6.94
N SER A 49 8.72 10.31 8.08
CA SER A 49 8.98 9.20 8.98
C SER A 49 7.70 8.68 9.62
N ALA A 50 7.68 7.39 9.95
CA ALA A 50 6.63 6.76 10.72
C ALA A 50 7.20 5.65 11.60
N THR A 51 6.57 5.40 12.71
CA THR A 51 6.87 4.28 13.60
C THR A 51 5.75 3.24 13.49
N PHE A 52 6.10 1.97 13.36
CA PHE A 52 5.17 0.86 13.50
C PHE A 52 5.36 0.21 14.87
N GLU A 53 4.28 0.07 15.61
CA GLU A 53 4.20 -0.62 16.89
C GLU A 53 3.26 -1.83 16.75
N GLY A 54 3.81 -3.03 16.70
CA GLY A 54 3.00 -4.23 16.51
C GLY A 54 3.75 -5.38 15.85
N ARG A 55 3.01 -6.27 15.22
CA ARG A 55 3.53 -7.39 14.44
C ARG A 55 2.82 -7.50 13.12
N GLY A 56 3.44 -8.14 12.13
CA GLY A 56 2.83 -8.39 10.83
C GLY A 56 3.77 -8.19 9.68
N THR A 57 3.19 -8.17 8.48
CA THR A 57 3.88 -7.99 7.21
C THR A 57 3.41 -6.73 6.53
N ILE A 58 4.35 -5.84 6.24
CA ILE A 58 4.10 -4.51 5.69
C ILE A 58 5.03 -4.29 4.51
N ILE A 59 4.51 -3.83 3.39
CA ILE A 59 5.32 -3.32 2.29
C ILE A 59 5.43 -1.81 2.43
N LEU A 60 6.65 -1.31 2.24
CA LEU A 60 6.97 0.11 2.17
C LEU A 60 7.52 0.42 0.77
N GLU A 61 7.13 1.54 0.20
CA GLU A 61 7.61 2.01 -1.09
C GLU A 61 7.79 3.53 -1.05
N THR A 62 8.98 4.01 -1.37
CA THR A 62 9.24 5.46 -1.43
C THR A 62 8.49 6.10 -2.59
N THR A 63 8.11 7.36 -2.41
CA THR A 63 7.46 8.18 -3.43
C THR A 63 8.40 9.27 -3.92
N GLY A 64 8.18 9.76 -5.15
CA GLY A 64 9.05 10.77 -5.77
C GLY A 64 9.13 12.10 -5.04
N ASN A 65 8.16 12.39 -4.16
CA ASN A 65 8.14 13.59 -3.31
C ASN A 65 8.83 13.41 -1.95
N GLY A 66 9.59 12.32 -1.75
CA GLY A 66 10.34 12.08 -0.53
C GLY A 66 9.55 11.47 0.64
N GLY A 67 8.26 11.18 0.43
CA GLY A 67 7.44 10.37 1.33
C GLY A 67 7.53 8.88 1.05
N PHE A 68 6.62 8.11 1.61
CA PHE A 68 6.49 6.67 1.32
C PHE A 68 5.07 6.16 1.55
N LYS A 69 4.79 5.00 0.98
CA LYS A 69 3.55 4.25 1.16
C LYS A 69 3.76 3.17 2.21
N LEU A 70 2.76 2.94 3.02
CA LEU A 70 2.64 1.82 3.95
C LEU A 70 1.51 0.91 3.48
N ILE A 71 1.80 -0.36 3.25
CA ILE A 71 0.84 -1.34 2.74
C ILE A 71 0.87 -2.56 3.66
N PRO A 72 0.05 -2.61 4.72
CA PRO A 72 -0.09 -3.80 5.54
C PRO A 72 -0.75 -4.93 4.74
N LEU A 73 -0.05 -6.06 4.56
CA LEU A 73 -0.60 -7.28 3.99
C LEU A 73 -1.39 -8.06 5.04
N GLU A 74 -0.83 -8.14 6.23
CA GLU A 74 -1.46 -8.56 7.48
C GLU A 74 -0.71 -7.86 8.61
N ALA A 75 -1.41 -7.22 9.52
CA ALA A 75 -0.78 -6.57 10.66
C ALA A 75 -1.74 -6.47 11.84
N LYS A 76 -1.15 -6.44 13.03
CA LYS A 76 -1.85 -6.13 14.28
C LYS A 76 -1.01 -5.12 15.04
N GLY A 77 -1.46 -3.88 15.04
CA GLY A 77 -0.72 -2.76 15.63
C GLY A 77 -1.11 -1.42 15.05
N TYR A 78 -0.23 -0.46 15.23
CA TYR A 78 -0.49 0.93 14.88
C TYR A 78 0.73 1.54 14.17
N PHE A 79 0.44 2.40 13.21
CA PHE A 79 1.42 3.38 12.73
C PHE A 79 1.29 4.67 13.52
N ASN A 80 2.42 5.37 13.69
CA ASN A 80 2.47 6.64 14.38
C ASN A 80 3.31 7.63 13.58
N THR A 81 2.81 8.84 13.39
CA THR A 81 3.51 9.97 12.76
C THR A 81 3.57 11.16 13.71
N ALA A 82 4.46 12.09 13.44
CA ALA A 82 4.67 13.24 14.32
C ALA A 82 3.43 14.15 14.44
N LYS A 83 2.64 14.28 13.34
CA LYS A 83 1.51 15.21 13.29
C LYS A 83 0.19 14.55 13.66
N ASP A 84 -0.10 13.36 13.12
CA ASP A 84 -1.42 12.74 13.24
C ASP A 84 -1.53 11.73 14.39
N GLY A 85 -0.41 11.40 15.04
CA GLY A 85 -0.40 10.39 16.11
C GLY A 85 -0.65 8.97 15.58
N LYS A 86 -1.45 8.19 16.30
CA LYS A 86 -1.65 6.75 16.03
C LYS A 86 -2.77 6.49 15.03
N LYS A 87 -2.48 5.61 14.05
CA LYS A 87 -3.45 5.07 13.09
C LYS A 87 -3.32 3.55 13.02
N GLU A 88 -4.44 2.84 13.10
CA GLU A 88 -4.45 1.38 13.05
C GLU A 88 -3.89 0.86 11.73
N ALA A 89 -3.01 -0.16 11.80
CA ALA A 89 -2.49 -0.86 10.62
C ALA A 89 -3.52 -1.88 10.13
N LYS A 90 -4.31 -1.51 9.13
CA LYS A 90 -5.37 -2.36 8.57
C LYS A 90 -4.87 -3.09 7.34
N ALA A 91 -5.01 -4.43 7.33
CA ALA A 91 -4.68 -5.24 6.17
C ALA A 91 -5.46 -4.79 4.92
N GLY A 92 -4.76 -4.67 3.80
CA GLY A 92 -5.36 -4.22 2.54
C GLY A 92 -5.64 -2.73 2.45
N GLN A 93 -5.10 -1.93 3.37
CA GLN A 93 -5.23 -0.48 3.32
C GLN A 93 -3.86 0.17 3.06
N LEU A 94 -3.73 0.86 1.94
CA LEU A 94 -2.57 1.67 1.64
C LEU A 94 -2.69 3.04 2.33
N LEU A 95 -1.63 3.43 3.02
CA LEU A 95 -1.49 4.74 3.65
C LEU A 95 -0.27 5.45 3.05
N PHE A 96 -0.42 6.71 2.71
CA PHE A 96 0.71 7.58 2.41
C PHE A 96 1.24 8.20 3.70
N VAL A 97 2.55 8.30 3.80
CA VAL A 97 3.25 9.10 4.79
C VAL A 97 3.97 10.21 4.06
N VAL A 98 3.60 11.43 4.35
CA VAL A 98 4.04 12.62 3.61
C VAL A 98 4.47 13.72 4.56
N ASP A 99 5.13 14.73 4.02
CA ASP A 99 5.52 15.99 4.67
C ASP A 99 6.55 15.86 5.82
N ASN A 100 6.98 17.02 6.29
CA ASN A 100 7.79 17.19 7.48
C ASN A 100 7.28 18.44 8.25
N PRO A 101 6.68 18.28 9.44
CA PRO A 101 6.50 17.04 10.20
C PRO A 101 5.52 16.07 9.53
N SER A 102 5.84 14.77 9.64
CA SER A 102 5.15 13.69 8.94
C SER A 102 3.69 13.54 9.36
N ASN A 103 2.83 13.39 8.37
CA ASN A 103 1.41 13.09 8.54
C ASN A 103 0.97 11.91 7.65
N PHE A 104 -0.23 11.41 7.91
CA PHE A 104 -0.87 10.43 7.04
C PHE A 104 -1.71 11.14 5.98
N GLY A 105 -1.51 10.78 4.73
CA GLY A 105 -2.44 11.09 3.67
C GLY A 105 -3.71 10.22 3.73
N ASP A 106 -4.52 10.32 2.68
CA ASP A 106 -5.71 9.50 2.55
C ASP A 106 -5.39 8.00 2.55
N ALA A 107 -6.33 7.21 3.06
CA ALA A 107 -6.24 5.77 3.08
C ALA A 107 -7.02 5.18 1.92
N TYR A 108 -6.42 4.22 1.22
CA TYR A 108 -7.02 3.58 0.06
C TYR A 108 -7.07 2.07 0.24
N ASP A 109 -8.18 1.45 -0.12
CA ASP A 109 -8.28 0.00 -0.16
C ASP A 109 -7.55 -0.53 -1.39
N ILE A 110 -6.74 -1.58 -1.19
CA ILE A 110 -6.00 -2.26 -2.25
C ILE A 110 -6.47 -3.70 -2.37
N ASP A 111 -6.33 -4.29 -3.55
CA ASP A 111 -6.57 -5.72 -3.76
C ASP A 111 -5.38 -6.53 -3.23
N LEU A 112 -5.54 -7.14 -2.05
CA LEU A 112 -4.52 -7.99 -1.43
C LEU A 112 -4.19 -9.23 -2.24
N MET A 113 -5.18 -9.84 -2.92
CA MET A 113 -4.95 -11.01 -3.77
C MET A 113 -4.08 -10.62 -4.97
N LEU A 114 -4.38 -9.49 -5.61
CA LEU A 114 -3.57 -8.97 -6.71
C LEU A 114 -2.16 -8.62 -6.23
N MET A 115 -2.05 -7.98 -5.07
CA MET A 115 -0.76 -7.68 -4.45
C MET A 115 0.05 -8.95 -4.17
N LEU A 116 -0.58 -9.99 -3.60
CA LEU A 116 0.07 -11.27 -3.33
C LEU A 116 0.62 -11.91 -4.63
N ARG A 117 -0.16 -11.87 -5.71
CA ARG A 117 0.23 -12.48 -6.99
C ARG A 117 1.30 -11.69 -7.75
N SER A 118 1.28 -10.38 -7.66
CA SER A 118 2.14 -9.49 -8.47
C SER A 118 3.42 -9.05 -7.77
N SER A 119 3.48 -9.11 -6.44
CA SER A 119 4.61 -8.57 -5.69
C SER A 119 5.85 -9.48 -5.75
N LEU A 120 6.93 -8.97 -6.34
CA LEU A 120 8.23 -9.61 -6.33
C LEU A 120 8.82 -9.71 -4.91
N LEU A 121 8.46 -8.82 -3.99
CA LEU A 121 8.86 -8.89 -2.58
C LEU A 121 8.30 -10.12 -1.87
N ILE A 122 7.21 -10.69 -2.39
CA ILE A 122 6.61 -11.92 -1.87
C ILE A 122 7.10 -13.14 -2.65
N ASN A 123 7.08 -13.09 -3.97
CA ASN A 123 7.20 -14.25 -4.85
C ASN A 123 8.62 -14.57 -5.33
N SER A 124 9.57 -13.61 -5.25
CA SER A 124 10.93 -13.82 -5.77
C SER A 124 11.93 -14.37 -4.74
N PHE A 125 11.47 -14.70 -3.55
CA PHE A 125 12.33 -15.22 -2.48
C PHE A 125 12.07 -16.71 -2.25
N PRO A 126 13.12 -17.52 -2.05
CA PRO A 126 13.00 -18.97 -1.92
C PRO A 126 12.24 -19.38 -0.65
N ASP A 127 12.43 -18.63 0.44
CA ASP A 127 11.78 -18.93 1.71
C ASP A 127 10.43 -18.25 1.80
N PRO A 128 9.34 -18.97 2.13
CA PRO A 128 8.05 -18.36 2.35
C PRO A 128 8.07 -17.41 3.57
N LEU A 129 7.17 -16.45 3.57
CA LEU A 129 7.00 -15.59 4.74
C LEU A 129 6.38 -16.40 5.90
N PRO A 130 6.86 -16.26 7.13
CA PRO A 130 6.30 -16.96 8.29
C PRO A 130 4.85 -16.52 8.59
N THR A 131 4.40 -15.45 7.98
CA THR A 131 3.04 -14.88 8.10
C THR A 131 2.14 -15.22 6.91
N PHE A 132 2.58 -16.09 6.00
CA PHE A 132 1.88 -16.35 4.73
C PHE A 132 0.44 -16.81 4.93
N GLU A 133 0.18 -17.69 5.90
CA GLU A 133 -1.18 -18.14 6.22
C GLU A 133 -2.07 -16.99 6.72
N ARG A 134 -1.50 -16.07 7.51
CA ARG A 134 -2.23 -14.89 8.00
C ARG A 134 -2.55 -13.91 6.88
N ILE A 135 -1.66 -13.77 5.89
CA ILE A 135 -1.95 -13.01 4.67
C ILE A 135 -3.14 -13.64 3.93
N GLY A 136 -3.19 -14.97 3.81
CA GLY A 136 -4.33 -15.68 3.24
C GLY A 136 -5.65 -15.39 3.95
N LEU A 137 -5.64 -15.39 5.29
CA LEU A 137 -6.81 -15.01 6.09
C LEU A 137 -7.21 -13.54 5.90
N ALA A 138 -6.24 -12.64 5.77
CA ALA A 138 -6.51 -11.23 5.49
C ALA A 138 -7.17 -11.03 4.12
N ILE A 139 -6.71 -11.74 3.08
CA ILE A 139 -7.30 -11.75 1.75
C ILE A 139 -8.77 -12.23 1.82
N TYR A 140 -8.99 -13.38 2.45
CA TYR A 140 -10.36 -13.91 2.60
C TYR A 140 -11.28 -12.93 3.33
N SER A 141 -10.78 -12.31 4.40
CA SER A 141 -11.54 -11.29 5.15
C SER A 141 -11.84 -10.06 4.31
N GLN A 142 -10.89 -9.64 3.46
CA GLN A 142 -11.09 -8.52 2.55
C GLN A 142 -12.13 -8.85 1.48
N GLU A 143 -12.05 -10.03 0.87
CA GLU A 143 -13.04 -10.48 -0.12
C GLU A 143 -14.46 -10.49 0.45
N LEU A 144 -14.64 -10.96 1.69
CA LEU A 144 -15.94 -10.93 2.36
C LEU A 144 -16.46 -9.51 2.58
N LYS A 145 -15.58 -8.56 2.95
CA LYS A 145 -15.95 -7.16 3.20
C LYS A 145 -16.30 -6.41 1.91
N LEU A 146 -15.54 -6.69 0.84
CA LEU A 146 -15.67 -5.99 -0.43
C LEU A 146 -16.65 -6.67 -1.39
N LYS A 147 -17.08 -7.91 -1.08
CA LYS A 147 -18.01 -8.68 -1.91
C LYS A 147 -19.28 -7.88 -2.20
N GLY A 148 -19.44 -7.53 -3.47
CA GLY A 148 -20.59 -6.75 -3.94
C GLY A 148 -20.48 -5.23 -3.76
N LYS A 149 -19.38 -4.70 -3.20
CA LYS A 149 -19.17 -3.26 -3.03
C LYS A 149 -18.24 -2.66 -4.08
N TYR A 150 -17.03 -3.20 -4.20
CA TYR A 150 -15.99 -2.65 -5.07
C TYR A 150 -15.14 -3.75 -5.68
N ASP A 151 -14.65 -3.53 -6.89
CA ASP A 151 -13.47 -4.19 -7.42
C ASP A 151 -12.30 -3.19 -7.27
N ALA A 152 -11.46 -3.37 -6.27
CA ALA A 152 -10.30 -2.52 -6.05
C ALA A 152 -9.12 -3.08 -6.86
N LEU A 153 -8.53 -2.24 -7.70
CA LEU A 153 -7.38 -2.60 -8.53
C LEU A 153 -6.20 -1.70 -8.19
N ILE A 154 -5.35 -2.15 -7.27
CA ILE A 154 -4.00 -1.64 -7.16
C ILE A 154 -3.06 -2.84 -7.20
N GLY A 155 -2.40 -3.00 -8.33
CA GLY A 155 -1.28 -3.91 -8.47
C GLY A 155 0.02 -3.27 -8.01
N ASN A 156 1.06 -4.09 -7.88
CA ASN A 156 2.43 -3.63 -7.63
C ASN A 156 3.07 -3.11 -8.95
N ALA A 157 2.37 -2.23 -9.65
CA ALA A 157 2.93 -1.58 -10.81
C ALA A 157 4.05 -0.65 -10.35
N PRO A 158 5.24 -0.64 -11.01
CA PRO A 158 6.24 0.35 -10.74
C PRO A 158 5.64 1.73 -11.06
N THR A 159 5.26 2.46 -10.04
CA THR A 159 4.72 3.80 -10.20
C THR A 159 5.86 4.75 -10.44
N LYS A 160 6.08 5.12 -11.68
CA LYS A 160 6.76 6.37 -11.98
C LYS A 160 5.77 7.49 -11.64
N ASP A 161 5.93 8.07 -10.46
CA ASP A 161 5.30 9.32 -10.01
C ASP A 161 3.77 9.39 -9.86
N LYS A 162 3.01 8.34 -10.19
CA LYS A 162 1.54 8.35 -10.00
C LYS A 162 1.03 6.98 -9.59
N VAL A 163 0.41 6.91 -8.42
CA VAL A 163 -0.42 5.77 -8.04
C VAL A 163 -1.71 5.86 -8.84
N GLN A 164 -1.97 4.89 -9.70
CA GLN A 164 -3.28 4.76 -10.31
C GLN A 164 -4.16 3.92 -9.38
N LEU A 165 -5.14 4.56 -8.79
CA LEU A 165 -6.15 3.96 -7.95
C LEU A 165 -7.41 3.78 -8.79
N TRP A 166 -7.87 2.54 -8.93
CA TRP A 166 -9.11 2.23 -9.65
C TRP A 166 -10.07 1.56 -8.67
N ALA A 167 -11.18 2.20 -8.40
CA ALA A 167 -12.29 1.60 -7.68
C ALA A 167 -13.47 1.47 -8.66
N PHE A 168 -14.02 0.26 -8.78
CA PHE A 168 -15.21 0.02 -9.59
C PHE A 168 -16.32 -0.52 -8.70
N GLU A 169 -17.52 0.04 -8.81
CA GLU A 169 -18.69 -0.56 -8.20
C GLU A 169 -19.07 -1.84 -8.95
N ARG A 170 -19.21 -2.94 -8.23
CA ARG A 170 -19.71 -4.20 -8.80
C ARG A 170 -21.15 -4.02 -9.27
N GLY A 171 -21.38 -4.20 -10.56
CA GLY A 171 -22.72 -4.10 -11.17
C GLY A 171 -23.01 -2.81 -11.93
N GLY A 172 -22.14 -1.81 -11.84
CA GLY A 172 -22.18 -0.65 -12.71
C GLY A 172 -21.54 -0.99 -14.06
N GLY A 173 -22.30 -1.56 -15.00
CA GLY A 173 -21.84 -1.63 -16.37
C GLY A 173 -21.43 -0.25 -16.84
N PHE A 174 -20.33 -0.16 -17.61
CA PHE A 174 -19.90 1.08 -18.25
C PHE A 174 -21.10 1.78 -18.86
N SER A 175 -21.61 2.81 -18.19
CA SER A 175 -22.54 3.74 -18.81
C SER A 175 -21.76 4.43 -19.92
N ARG A 176 -21.93 3.93 -21.15
CA ARG A 176 -21.49 4.69 -22.31
C ARG A 176 -22.14 6.06 -22.19
N GLU A 177 -21.34 7.09 -21.96
CA GLU A 177 -21.78 8.46 -22.11
C GLU A 177 -22.52 8.55 -23.44
N LYS A 178 -23.83 8.84 -23.37
CA LYS A 178 -24.60 9.18 -24.55
C LYS A 178 -23.97 10.44 -25.13
N LYS A 179 -23.30 10.30 -26.27
CA LYS A 179 -22.90 11.46 -27.08
C LYS A 179 -24.10 12.40 -27.18
N PRO A 180 -23.93 13.70 -26.91
CA PRO A 180 -25.01 14.66 -27.06
C PRO A 180 -25.52 14.59 -28.51
N SER A 181 -26.81 14.35 -28.67
CA SER A 181 -27.46 14.34 -29.97
C SER A 181 -27.30 15.74 -30.58
N LYS A 182 -26.71 15.78 -31.77
CA LYS A 182 -26.63 16.99 -32.58
C LYS A 182 -28.02 17.58 -32.72
N SER A 183 -28.25 18.76 -32.14
CA SER A 183 -29.44 19.55 -32.36
C SER A 183 -29.57 19.87 -33.85
N LYS A 184 -30.68 19.44 -34.44
CA LYS A 184 -31.06 19.83 -35.81
C LYS A 184 -31.25 21.34 -35.83
N SER A 185 -30.48 22.01 -36.67
CA SER A 185 -30.68 23.44 -37.01
C SER A 185 -32.08 23.66 -37.57
N PRO A 186 -32.79 24.73 -37.23
CA PRO A 186 -34.06 25.03 -37.83
C PRO A 186 -33.82 25.51 -39.26
N THR A 187 -34.51 24.88 -40.18
CA THR A 187 -34.60 25.26 -41.61
C THR A 187 -35.36 26.57 -41.68
N GLN A 188 -34.69 27.61 -42.16
CA GLN A 188 -35.38 28.87 -42.60
C GLN A 188 -36.14 28.55 -43.88
N SER A 189 -37.45 28.71 -43.86
CA SER A 189 -38.28 28.81 -45.04
C SER A 189 -38.58 30.25 -45.37
N LYS A 190 -38.43 30.55 -46.63
CA LYS A 190 -38.79 31.81 -47.24
C LYS A 190 -40.26 32.11 -47.10
#